data_3a4beb2b202abd3e3d9f886966d69b06
#
_entry.id   3a4beb2b202abd3e3d9f886966d69b06
#
_cell.length_a   1.000
_cell.length_b   1.000
_cell.length_c   1.000
_cell.angle_alpha   90.00
_cell.angle_beta   90.00
_cell.angle_gamma   90.00
#
_symmetry.space_group_name_H-M   'P 1'
#
loop_
_entity.id
_entity.type
_entity.pdbx_description
1 polymer ?
#
loop_
_entity_poly.entity_id
_entity_poly.type
_entity_poly.pdbx_seq_one_letter_code
_entity_poly.pdbx_strand_id
1 'polypeptide(L)'
;MQPIDPRTRRWTYAIAAGVCLSLAPVPATAQRGLLLQGIFDAEGWSTNATSNLLTKNHGRVAGLARLQAWGAFEPFPSIVLYAQGEAETGSASPTSSARPQTEQFGIRYGRSDRLVIDAGRITPVIGTFASRHFSTKNPLIGEPDGYTLDYPYGIKLSGEVTHADYRVALVSLPTTHVNYQPTPTGRLRPAVGFGVTPMVGLRIGGSFTVGPYLNSSMDSILPTSSPWTDYDQRVAAMDFSFSRGYLETHAEGARGTYEVPGRATPITGFTYYGEAKYTLSPRFYVAARVERNRYPFIRRTTTAWVSRLTDFVDGEAGIGVRLTTNTLLKGSYLADRWWVAPTAAGFRGQGGHAIALQLSQAFDVMGLLERNPLYR
;
A
#
# COMPACT_ATOMS: atom_id res chain seq x y z
N MET A 1 3.23 -26.28 -15.52
CA MET A 1 3.27 -25.09 -16.40
C MET A 1 2.19 -25.25 -17.44
N GLN A 2 1.06 -24.56 -17.30
CA GLN A 2 0.03 -24.51 -18.35
C GLN A 2 0.31 -23.30 -19.25
N PRO A 3 0.16 -23.39 -20.56
CA PRO A 3 0.36 -22.28 -21.49
C PRO A 3 -0.73 -21.23 -21.31
N ILE A 4 -0.34 -19.98 -21.21
CA ILE A 4 -1.21 -18.80 -21.08
C ILE A 4 -1.89 -18.58 -22.45
N ASP A 5 -3.23 -18.55 -22.46
CA ASP A 5 -4.06 -18.30 -23.63
C ASP A 5 -3.67 -16.96 -24.33
N PRO A 6 -3.35 -16.97 -25.61
CA PRO A 6 -2.97 -15.77 -26.37
C PRO A 6 -4.09 -14.72 -26.50
N ARG A 7 -5.34 -15.03 -26.12
CA ARG A 7 -6.45 -14.07 -26.19
C ARG A 7 -6.42 -13.04 -25.07
N THR A 8 -5.80 -13.34 -23.92
CA THR A 8 -5.63 -12.38 -22.82
C THR A 8 -4.57 -11.31 -23.12
N ARG A 9 -3.65 -11.56 -24.04
CA ARG A 9 -2.61 -10.59 -24.43
C ARG A 9 -3.16 -9.37 -25.18
N ARG A 10 -4.29 -9.49 -25.87
CA ARG A 10 -4.82 -8.39 -26.71
C ARG A 10 -5.54 -7.29 -25.92
N TRP A 11 -6.06 -7.60 -24.74
CA TRP A 11 -6.77 -6.61 -23.91
C TRP A 11 -5.84 -5.72 -23.07
N THR A 12 -4.67 -6.23 -22.69
CA THR A 12 -3.70 -5.48 -21.89
C THR A 12 -3.03 -4.34 -22.69
N TYR A 13 -2.85 -4.55 -23.99
CA TYR A 13 -2.31 -3.49 -24.87
C TYR A 13 -3.35 -2.45 -25.28
N ALA A 14 -4.63 -2.79 -25.28
CA ALA A 14 -5.70 -1.85 -25.64
C ALA A 14 -5.91 -0.77 -24.57
N ILE A 15 -5.68 -1.08 -23.27
CA ILE A 15 -5.80 -0.12 -22.19
C ILE A 15 -4.59 0.84 -22.15
N ALA A 16 -3.38 0.33 -22.38
CA ALA A 16 -2.17 1.16 -22.47
C ALA A 16 -2.18 2.08 -23.69
N ALA A 17 -2.72 1.62 -24.84
CA ALA A 17 -2.87 2.42 -26.05
C ALA A 17 -4.02 3.44 -25.93
N GLY A 18 -5.08 3.16 -25.17
CA GLY A 18 -6.20 4.06 -24.96
C GLY A 18 -5.85 5.33 -24.18
N VAL A 19 -4.88 5.26 -23.29
CA VAL A 19 -4.37 6.43 -22.55
C VAL A 19 -3.48 7.32 -23.41
N CYS A 20 -2.81 6.78 -24.43
CA CYS A 20 -1.93 7.53 -25.33
C CYS A 20 -2.64 8.14 -26.55
N LEU A 21 -3.84 7.70 -26.91
CA LEU A 21 -4.51 8.07 -28.16
C LEU A 21 -5.60 9.16 -28.03
N SER A 22 -5.85 9.67 -26.84
CA SER A 22 -6.81 10.77 -26.64
C SER A 22 -6.16 12.17 -26.48
N LEU A 23 -4.92 12.35 -26.90
CA LEU A 23 -4.28 13.67 -27.01
C LEU A 23 -4.69 14.37 -28.31
N ALA A 24 -5.99 14.37 -28.64
CA ALA A 24 -6.52 15.38 -29.56
C ALA A 24 -6.41 16.75 -28.86
N PRO A 25 -6.06 17.83 -29.57
CA PRO A 25 -5.95 19.14 -28.95
C PRO A 25 -7.31 19.55 -28.38
N VAL A 26 -7.45 19.41 -27.09
CA VAL A 26 -8.61 19.88 -26.33
C VAL A 26 -8.48 21.39 -26.27
N PRO A 27 -9.52 22.18 -26.63
CA PRO A 27 -9.46 23.62 -26.56
C PRO A 27 -9.06 24.10 -25.15
N ALA A 28 -8.23 25.12 -25.07
CA ALA A 28 -7.58 25.62 -23.84
C ALA A 28 -8.51 25.90 -22.63
N THR A 29 -9.80 25.97 -22.85
CA THR A 29 -10.83 26.12 -21.79
C THR A 29 -11.11 24.82 -21.02
N ALA A 30 -10.76 23.64 -21.56
CA ALA A 30 -10.98 22.35 -20.91
C ALA A 30 -9.78 21.91 -20.03
N GLN A 31 -8.66 22.63 -20.05
CA GLN A 31 -7.46 22.30 -19.28
C GLN A 31 -7.58 22.61 -17.77
N ARG A 32 -8.62 23.33 -17.33
CA ARG A 32 -8.76 23.77 -15.94
C ARG A 32 -9.05 22.66 -14.91
N GLY A 33 -9.31 21.44 -15.36
CA GLY A 33 -9.66 20.33 -14.47
C GLY A 33 -8.77 19.10 -14.59
N LEU A 34 -7.69 19.12 -15.37
CA LEU A 34 -6.80 17.96 -15.53
C LEU A 34 -5.53 18.11 -14.68
N LEU A 35 -5.29 17.14 -13.79
CA LEU A 35 -4.04 16.95 -13.05
C LEU A 35 -3.37 15.67 -13.56
N LEU A 36 -2.09 15.74 -13.86
CA LEU A 36 -1.28 14.56 -14.20
C LEU A 36 0.09 14.69 -13.55
N GLN A 37 0.35 13.84 -12.58
CA GLN A 37 1.57 13.86 -11.76
C GLN A 37 2.17 12.46 -11.66
N GLY A 38 3.43 12.38 -11.24
CA GLY A 38 4.08 11.11 -10.96
C GLY A 38 5.34 11.25 -10.12
N ILE A 39 5.86 10.10 -9.74
CA ILE A 39 7.13 9.93 -9.02
C ILE A 39 7.90 8.83 -9.74
N PHE A 40 9.16 9.09 -10.00
CA PHE A 40 10.11 8.09 -10.41
C PHE A 40 11.07 7.81 -9.26
N ASP A 41 11.24 6.55 -8.91
CA ASP A 41 12.19 6.07 -7.91
C ASP A 41 13.25 5.18 -8.56
N ALA A 42 14.49 5.38 -8.15
CA ALA A 42 15.59 4.47 -8.42
C ALA A 42 16.20 4.02 -7.09
N GLU A 43 16.30 2.71 -6.86
CA GLU A 43 16.77 2.12 -5.61
C GLU A 43 17.94 1.19 -5.84
N GLY A 44 18.88 1.21 -4.90
CA GLY A 44 19.95 0.24 -4.79
C GLY A 44 19.98 -0.36 -3.40
N TRP A 45 20.06 -1.68 -3.33
CA TRP A 45 20.01 -2.46 -2.10
C TRP A 45 21.22 -3.38 -1.98
N SER A 46 21.74 -3.53 -0.76
CA SER A 46 22.75 -4.51 -0.42
C SER A 46 22.41 -5.18 0.89
N THR A 47 22.40 -6.51 0.91
CA THR A 47 22.07 -7.31 2.10
C THR A 47 23.17 -8.28 2.46
N ASN A 48 23.23 -8.69 3.73
CA ASN A 48 24.05 -9.82 4.13
C ASN A 48 23.41 -11.16 3.69
N ALA A 49 24.20 -12.23 3.70
CA ALA A 49 23.79 -13.55 3.19
C ALA A 49 22.63 -14.20 3.98
N THR A 50 22.40 -13.80 5.21
CA THR A 50 21.36 -14.34 6.09
C THR A 50 20.08 -13.51 6.08
N SER A 51 20.07 -12.36 5.40
CA SER A 51 18.92 -11.47 5.34
C SER A 51 17.76 -12.06 4.54
N ASN A 52 16.56 -11.84 5.04
CA ASN A 52 15.31 -12.13 4.33
C ASN A 52 14.70 -10.88 3.68
N LEU A 53 15.28 -9.70 3.91
CA LEU A 53 14.81 -8.43 3.36
C LEU A 53 14.90 -8.38 1.83
N LEU A 54 15.87 -9.13 1.24
CA LEU A 54 15.99 -9.30 -0.21
C LEU A 54 16.20 -10.77 -0.56
N THR A 55 15.12 -11.51 -0.65
CA THR A 55 15.18 -12.95 -0.91
C THR A 55 15.72 -13.33 -2.29
N LYS A 56 15.57 -12.44 -3.28
CA LYS A 56 15.93 -12.73 -4.68
C LYS A 56 17.42 -12.84 -4.95
N ASN A 57 18.25 -12.04 -4.30
CA ASN A 57 19.67 -11.90 -4.65
C ASN A 57 20.65 -12.48 -3.66
N HIS A 58 20.21 -13.24 -2.70
CA HIS A 58 21.07 -14.00 -1.81
C HIS A 58 22.22 -13.19 -1.18
N GLY A 59 21.92 -11.98 -0.68
CA GLY A 59 22.89 -11.07 -0.08
C GLY A 59 23.74 -10.29 -1.10
N ARG A 60 23.33 -10.26 -2.36
CA ARG A 60 23.99 -9.46 -3.41
C ARG A 60 23.31 -8.11 -3.54
N VAL A 61 23.97 -7.20 -4.24
CA VAL A 61 23.42 -5.89 -4.61
C VAL A 61 22.23 -6.11 -5.56
N ALA A 62 21.13 -5.45 -5.26
CA ALA A 62 19.92 -5.45 -6.07
C ALA A 62 19.51 -4.02 -6.41
N GLY A 63 18.87 -3.83 -7.55
CA GLY A 63 18.34 -2.54 -8.00
C GLY A 63 16.85 -2.63 -8.29
N LEU A 64 16.15 -1.52 -8.10
CA LEU A 64 14.75 -1.32 -8.44
C LEU A 64 14.59 0.02 -9.14
N ALA A 65 13.79 0.06 -10.19
CA ALA A 65 13.24 1.29 -10.74
C ALA A 65 11.71 1.20 -10.69
N ARG A 66 11.07 2.24 -10.18
CA ARG A 66 9.63 2.33 -10.00
C ARG A 66 9.12 3.64 -10.58
N LEU A 67 8.03 3.57 -11.30
CA LEU A 67 7.28 4.73 -11.80
C LEU A 67 5.86 4.64 -11.25
N GLN A 68 5.48 5.62 -10.43
CA GLN A 68 4.10 5.82 -10.01
C GLN A 68 3.53 7.03 -10.74
N ALA A 69 2.33 6.92 -11.28
CA ALA A 69 1.65 8.01 -11.95
C ALA A 69 0.19 8.05 -11.56
N TRP A 70 -0.33 9.26 -11.36
CA TRP A 70 -1.73 9.47 -11.09
C TRP A 70 -2.27 10.67 -11.87
N GLY A 71 -3.53 10.54 -12.24
CA GLY A 71 -4.27 11.58 -12.93
C GLY A 71 -5.62 11.82 -12.26
N ALA A 72 -6.10 13.04 -12.36
CA ALA A 72 -7.44 13.42 -11.95
C ALA A 72 -8.02 14.40 -12.96
N PHE A 73 -9.31 14.25 -13.24
CA PHE A 73 -10.06 15.11 -14.16
C PHE A 73 -11.42 15.47 -13.54
N GLU A 74 -11.76 16.74 -13.52
CA GLU A 74 -13.04 17.25 -13.02
C GLU A 74 -13.97 17.62 -14.18
N PRO A 75 -14.80 16.66 -14.68
CA PRO A 75 -15.76 16.93 -15.77
C PRO A 75 -16.89 17.86 -15.35
N PHE A 76 -17.31 17.81 -14.09
CA PHE A 76 -18.36 18.63 -13.51
C PHE A 76 -17.96 19.09 -12.11
N PRO A 77 -18.45 20.23 -11.62
CA PRO A 77 -18.19 20.68 -10.26
C PRO A 77 -18.48 19.59 -9.24
N SER A 78 -17.51 19.33 -8.35
CA SER A 78 -17.57 18.31 -7.30
C SER A 78 -17.49 16.85 -7.77
N ILE A 79 -17.30 16.56 -9.05
CA ILE A 79 -17.12 15.20 -9.58
C ILE A 79 -15.73 15.08 -10.16
N VAL A 80 -14.91 14.21 -9.58
CA VAL A 80 -13.54 13.95 -10.02
C VAL A 80 -13.42 12.50 -10.47
N LEU A 81 -12.97 12.29 -11.69
CA LEU A 81 -12.47 11.00 -12.17
C LEU A 81 -10.98 10.91 -11.83
N TYR A 82 -10.55 9.82 -11.24
CA TYR A 82 -9.14 9.64 -10.89
C TYR A 82 -8.64 8.25 -11.25
N ALA A 83 -7.34 8.16 -11.52
CA ALA A 83 -6.64 6.90 -11.71
C ALA A 83 -5.21 7.03 -11.21
N GLN A 84 -4.68 5.94 -10.67
CA GLN A 84 -3.30 5.78 -10.24
C GLN A 84 -2.79 4.42 -10.68
N GLY A 85 -1.57 4.39 -11.15
CA GLY A 85 -0.89 3.17 -11.53
C GLY A 85 0.59 3.20 -11.16
N GLU A 86 1.16 2.02 -11.09
CA GLU A 86 2.57 1.79 -10.80
C GLU A 86 3.17 0.83 -11.82
N ALA A 87 4.42 1.04 -12.16
CA ALA A 87 5.23 0.08 -12.89
C ALA A 87 6.60 -0.01 -12.23
N GLU A 88 7.02 -1.23 -11.91
CA GLU A 88 8.34 -1.45 -11.34
C GLU A 88 9.11 -2.53 -12.09
N THR A 89 10.42 -2.41 -12.07
CA THR A 89 11.34 -3.36 -12.67
C THR A 89 12.67 -3.38 -11.93
N GLY A 90 13.41 -4.45 -12.05
CA GLY A 90 14.73 -4.59 -11.46
C GLY A 90 14.91 -5.88 -10.68
N SER A 91 16.11 -6.10 -10.19
CA SER A 91 16.46 -7.33 -9.49
C SER A 91 15.95 -7.38 -8.04
N ALA A 92 15.54 -6.26 -7.45
CA ALA A 92 14.85 -6.19 -6.17
C ALA A 92 13.33 -6.31 -6.30
N SER A 93 12.77 -6.11 -7.51
CA SER A 93 11.34 -6.27 -7.73
C SER A 93 10.90 -7.74 -7.58
N PRO A 94 9.70 -8.01 -7.03
CA PRO A 94 9.11 -9.34 -7.00
C PRO A 94 8.94 -9.97 -8.39
N THR A 95 8.86 -9.13 -9.42
CA THR A 95 8.71 -9.56 -10.83
C THR A 95 9.95 -9.18 -11.63
N SER A 96 10.50 -10.13 -12.40
CA SER A 96 11.68 -9.89 -13.25
C SER A 96 11.42 -9.05 -14.50
N SER A 97 10.16 -8.77 -14.82
CA SER A 97 9.73 -7.95 -15.97
C SER A 97 8.89 -6.78 -15.49
N ALA A 98 9.06 -5.63 -16.12
CA ALA A 98 8.22 -4.47 -15.85
C ALA A 98 6.74 -4.85 -16.01
N ARG A 99 5.96 -4.70 -14.93
CA ARG A 99 4.53 -4.96 -14.94
C ARG A 99 3.80 -3.72 -14.47
N PRO A 100 3.09 -3.04 -15.36
CA PRO A 100 2.20 -1.98 -14.94
C PRO A 100 1.05 -2.57 -14.13
N GLN A 101 0.79 -1.97 -12.98
CA GLN A 101 -0.32 -2.30 -12.10
C GLN A 101 -1.20 -1.07 -11.94
N THR A 102 -2.52 -1.27 -12.03
CA THR A 102 -3.46 -0.23 -11.65
C THR A 102 -3.68 -0.32 -10.14
N GLU A 103 -3.36 0.73 -9.43
CA GLU A 103 -3.56 0.80 -7.97
C GLU A 103 -4.96 1.27 -7.63
N GLN A 104 -5.30 2.48 -8.05
CA GLN A 104 -6.59 3.09 -7.78
C GLN A 104 -7.23 3.62 -9.05
N PHE A 105 -8.54 3.62 -9.12
CA PHE A 105 -9.32 4.37 -10.10
C PHE A 105 -10.76 4.46 -9.64
N GLY A 106 -11.41 5.52 -10.03
CA GLY A 106 -12.82 5.68 -9.64
C GLY A 106 -13.36 7.06 -9.89
N ILE A 107 -14.51 7.24 -9.29
CA ILE A 107 -15.24 8.51 -9.27
C ILE A 107 -15.29 9.00 -7.83
N ARG A 108 -14.93 10.25 -7.63
CA ARG A 108 -15.09 10.96 -6.35
C ARG A 108 -16.14 12.03 -6.52
N TYR A 109 -17.10 12.04 -5.62
CA TYR A 109 -17.99 13.17 -5.42
C TYR A 109 -17.65 13.85 -4.10
N GLY A 110 -17.41 15.15 -4.12
CA GLY A 110 -17.09 15.90 -2.91
C GLY A 110 -17.45 17.38 -3.07
N ARG A 111 -18.53 17.81 -2.42
CA ARG A 111 -18.94 19.21 -2.41
C ARG A 111 -18.27 20.00 -1.28
N SER A 112 -17.78 19.32 -0.28
CA SER A 112 -17.07 19.88 0.88
C SER A 112 -16.23 18.81 1.54
N ASP A 113 -15.28 19.20 2.38
CA ASP A 113 -14.45 18.28 3.17
C ASP A 113 -15.28 17.45 4.17
N ARG A 114 -16.51 17.89 4.45
CA ARG A 114 -17.41 17.19 5.38
C ARG A 114 -18.02 15.92 4.79
N LEU A 115 -18.12 15.84 3.46
CA LEU A 115 -18.71 14.69 2.77
C LEU A 115 -18.01 14.46 1.43
N VAL A 116 -17.30 13.35 1.35
CA VAL A 116 -16.66 12.84 0.14
C VAL A 116 -17.11 11.40 -0.06
N ILE A 117 -17.54 11.09 -1.28
CA ILE A 117 -17.93 9.73 -1.69
C ILE A 117 -16.97 9.28 -2.79
N ASP A 118 -16.26 8.18 -2.56
CA ASP A 118 -15.43 7.50 -3.54
C ASP A 118 -16.10 6.19 -3.98
N ALA A 119 -16.12 5.92 -5.27
CA ALA A 119 -16.59 4.65 -5.83
C ALA A 119 -15.62 4.15 -6.89
N GLY A 120 -15.23 2.86 -6.82
CA GLY A 120 -14.24 2.24 -7.71
C GLY A 120 -13.24 1.37 -6.96
N ARG A 121 -11.99 1.38 -7.37
CA ARG A 121 -10.87 0.81 -6.63
C ARG A 121 -10.29 1.92 -5.73
N ILE A 122 -10.59 1.84 -4.44
CA ILE A 122 -10.46 2.95 -3.48
C ILE A 122 -9.35 2.71 -2.45
N THR A 123 -8.90 3.77 -1.80
CA THR A 123 -7.99 3.67 -0.65
C THR A 123 -8.61 2.87 0.49
N PRO A 124 -7.85 1.97 1.14
CA PRO A 124 -8.34 1.19 2.29
C PRO A 124 -8.76 2.11 3.45
N VAL A 125 -9.69 1.60 4.27
CA VAL A 125 -10.19 2.31 5.46
C VAL A 125 -9.35 1.98 6.69
N ILE A 126 -8.76 0.77 6.71
CA ILE A 126 -7.95 0.29 7.85
C ILE A 126 -6.57 0.92 7.80
N GLY A 127 -6.18 1.55 8.91
CA GLY A 127 -4.91 2.26 9.03
C GLY A 127 -4.88 3.60 8.28
N THR A 128 -3.72 4.24 8.29
CA THR A 128 -3.45 5.53 7.64
C THR A 128 -2.20 5.52 6.76
N PHE A 129 -1.36 4.47 6.84
CA PHE A 129 -0.10 4.39 6.10
C PHE A 129 -0.31 4.52 4.58
N ALA A 130 -1.40 3.98 4.03
CA ALA A 130 -1.70 4.08 2.59
C ALA A 130 -1.70 5.52 2.03
N SER A 131 -1.93 6.53 2.87
CA SER A 131 -1.85 7.94 2.45
C SER A 131 -0.40 8.48 2.42
N ARG A 132 0.55 7.75 2.97
CA ARG A 132 1.96 8.15 3.15
C ARG A 132 2.97 7.22 2.45
N HIS A 133 2.53 6.18 1.77
CA HIS A 133 3.40 5.16 1.15
C HIS A 133 4.30 5.70 0.04
N PHE A 134 3.92 6.81 -0.61
CA PHE A 134 4.73 7.42 -1.66
C PHE A 134 6.14 7.77 -1.15
N SER A 135 7.15 7.48 -1.93
CA SER A 135 8.56 7.72 -1.58
C SER A 135 8.87 9.16 -1.18
N THR A 136 8.12 10.12 -1.69
CA THR A 136 8.25 11.55 -1.33
C THR A 136 7.61 11.90 0.01
N LYS A 137 6.74 11.04 0.57
CA LYS A 137 6.04 11.22 1.85
C LYS A 137 6.55 10.27 2.93
N ASN A 138 6.84 9.01 2.58
CA ASN A 138 7.49 8.06 3.47
C ASN A 138 8.92 8.54 3.75
N PRO A 139 9.30 8.80 5.01
CA PRO A 139 10.63 9.31 5.31
C PRO A 139 11.74 8.26 5.17
N LEU A 140 11.38 6.99 5.13
CA LEU A 140 12.29 5.85 4.98
C LEU A 140 12.12 5.21 3.59
N ILE A 141 12.94 4.21 3.25
CA ILE A 141 12.86 3.51 1.96
C ILE A 141 11.90 2.33 2.06
N GLY A 142 12.00 1.54 3.14
CA GLY A 142 11.09 0.45 3.41
C GLY A 142 9.68 0.93 3.78
N GLU A 143 8.73 0.02 3.72
CA GLU A 143 7.34 0.20 4.16
C GLU A 143 7.05 -0.74 5.32
N PRO A 144 6.09 -0.44 6.21
CA PRO A 144 5.70 -1.37 7.25
C PRO A 144 5.10 -2.64 6.66
N ASP A 145 5.68 -3.79 6.94
CA ASP A 145 5.29 -5.10 6.40
C ASP A 145 3.87 -5.52 6.77
N GLY A 146 3.36 -5.03 7.88
CA GLY A 146 2.01 -5.35 8.36
C GLY A 146 0.87 -4.62 7.64
N TYR A 147 1.18 -3.63 6.83
CA TYR A 147 0.19 -2.77 6.16
C TYR A 147 0.31 -2.93 4.65
N THR A 148 -0.48 -3.85 4.10
CA THR A 148 -0.55 -4.04 2.66
C THR A 148 -1.27 -2.88 1.99
N LEU A 149 -0.75 -2.45 0.84
CA LEU A 149 -1.32 -1.39 0.01
C LEU A 149 -2.38 -1.90 -0.97
N ASP A 150 -3.12 -2.92 -0.56
CA ASP A 150 -4.17 -3.47 -1.42
C ASP A 150 -5.39 -2.57 -1.44
N TYR A 151 -5.67 -2.04 -2.60
CA TYR A 151 -6.79 -1.15 -2.83
C TYR A 151 -8.06 -1.95 -3.16
N PRO A 152 -9.09 -1.94 -2.29
CA PRO A 152 -10.32 -2.68 -2.53
C PRO A 152 -11.22 -2.01 -3.56
N TYR A 153 -12.03 -2.82 -4.24
CA TYR A 153 -13.21 -2.31 -4.94
C TYR A 153 -14.32 -2.04 -3.95
N GLY A 154 -14.98 -0.89 -4.08
CA GLY A 154 -16.09 -0.57 -3.17
C GLY A 154 -16.57 0.86 -3.28
N ILE A 155 -17.36 1.23 -2.28
CA ILE A 155 -17.85 2.59 -2.09
C ILE A 155 -17.42 3.03 -0.68
N LYS A 156 -16.84 4.22 -0.58
CA LYS A 156 -16.41 4.83 0.67
C LYS A 156 -17.03 6.20 0.83
N LEU A 157 -17.56 6.46 1.98
CA LEU A 157 -18.04 7.74 2.47
C LEU A 157 -17.06 8.22 3.53
N SER A 158 -16.55 9.42 3.42
CA SER A 158 -15.59 10.01 4.35
C SER A 158 -15.80 11.50 4.50
N GLY A 159 -15.29 12.06 5.58
CA GLY A 159 -15.32 13.50 5.81
C GLY A 159 -14.65 13.92 7.09
N GLU A 160 -14.53 15.25 7.24
CA GLU A 160 -13.95 15.90 8.40
C GLU A 160 -14.98 16.85 9.03
N VAL A 161 -15.10 16.82 10.35
CA VAL A 161 -15.96 17.70 11.14
C VAL A 161 -15.18 18.24 12.32
N THR A 162 -14.96 19.55 12.34
CA THR A 162 -14.25 20.34 13.38
C THR A 162 -12.93 19.73 13.85
N HIS A 163 -12.98 18.67 14.69
CA HIS A 163 -11.81 18.00 15.28
C HIS A 163 -11.89 16.48 15.11
N ALA A 164 -12.69 16.01 14.18
CA ALA A 164 -12.85 14.57 13.93
C ALA A 164 -12.94 14.27 12.45
N ASP A 165 -12.43 13.10 12.06
CA ASP A 165 -12.61 12.51 10.73
C ASP A 165 -13.35 11.17 10.82
N TYR A 166 -14.03 10.81 9.75
CA TYR A 166 -14.73 9.53 9.67
C TYR A 166 -14.59 8.91 8.28
N ARG A 167 -14.63 7.59 8.23
CA ARG A 167 -14.57 6.77 7.01
C ARG A 167 -15.49 5.57 7.18
N VAL A 168 -16.41 5.39 6.26
CA VAL A 168 -17.31 4.23 6.22
C VAL A 168 -17.30 3.68 4.82
N ALA A 169 -17.10 2.38 4.64
CA ALA A 169 -17.04 1.77 3.33
C ALA A 169 -17.68 0.38 3.30
N LEU A 170 -18.08 -0.01 2.09
CA LEU A 170 -18.37 -1.38 1.71
C LEU A 170 -17.33 -1.79 0.68
N VAL A 171 -16.52 -2.79 0.99
CA VAL A 171 -15.35 -3.18 0.20
C VAL A 171 -15.32 -4.68 -0.09
N SER A 172 -14.74 -5.07 -1.22
CA SER A 172 -14.68 -6.45 -1.69
C SER A 172 -13.41 -7.21 -1.29
N LEU A 173 -12.43 -6.53 -0.68
CA LEU A 173 -11.13 -7.10 -0.38
C LEU A 173 -10.94 -7.24 1.13
N PRO A 174 -10.52 -8.40 1.63
CA PRO A 174 -10.17 -8.54 3.04
C PRO A 174 -8.88 -7.76 3.36
N THR A 175 -8.74 -7.34 4.61
CA THR A 175 -7.48 -6.82 5.13
C THR A 175 -6.59 -8.00 5.46
N THR A 176 -5.41 -8.06 4.86
CA THR A 176 -4.47 -9.16 5.02
C THR A 176 -3.11 -8.67 5.49
N HIS A 177 -2.21 -9.57 5.72
CA HIS A 177 -0.81 -9.29 6.04
C HIS A 177 0.11 -9.89 4.96
N VAL A 178 1.40 -9.60 5.06
CA VAL A 178 2.44 -9.87 4.06
C VAL A 178 2.52 -11.30 3.49
N ASN A 179 2.12 -12.30 4.26
CA ASN A 179 2.23 -13.70 3.82
C ASN A 179 0.95 -14.24 3.15
N TYR A 180 -0.02 -13.39 2.92
CA TYR A 180 -1.29 -13.76 2.31
C TYR A 180 -1.68 -12.74 1.25
N GLN A 181 -1.70 -13.16 0.01
CA GLN A 181 -2.16 -12.29 -1.08
C GLN A 181 -3.69 -12.18 -1.02
N PRO A 182 -4.23 -10.98 -0.78
CA PRO A 182 -5.67 -10.79 -0.75
C PRO A 182 -6.24 -11.00 -2.15
N THR A 183 -7.32 -11.74 -2.20
CA THR A 183 -8.11 -11.91 -3.42
C THR A 183 -9.50 -11.36 -3.19
N PRO A 184 -10.11 -10.67 -4.17
CA PRO A 184 -11.50 -10.24 -4.04
C PRO A 184 -12.39 -11.43 -3.68
N THR A 185 -13.19 -11.26 -2.63
CA THR A 185 -14.06 -12.35 -2.14
C THR A 185 -15.33 -12.52 -2.96
N GLY A 186 -15.67 -11.55 -3.81
CA GLY A 186 -16.96 -11.48 -4.49
C GLY A 186 -18.11 -11.00 -3.59
N ARG A 187 -17.84 -10.74 -2.30
CA ARG A 187 -18.79 -10.13 -1.37
C ARG A 187 -18.27 -8.82 -0.81
N LEU A 188 -19.18 -7.90 -0.57
CA LEU A 188 -18.87 -6.64 0.10
C LEU A 188 -18.86 -6.86 1.62
N ARG A 189 -17.87 -6.27 2.27
CA ARG A 189 -17.73 -6.27 3.73
C ARG A 189 -17.68 -4.84 4.25
N PRO A 190 -18.26 -4.55 5.41
CA PRO A 190 -18.19 -3.23 6.01
C PRO A 190 -16.78 -2.94 6.54
N ALA A 191 -16.36 -1.71 6.40
CA ALA A 191 -15.16 -1.16 7.03
C ALA A 191 -15.47 0.23 7.55
N VAL A 192 -15.07 0.52 8.78
CA VAL A 192 -15.29 1.82 9.41
C VAL A 192 -13.99 2.33 10.01
N GLY A 193 -13.80 3.62 10.00
CA GLY A 193 -12.67 4.30 10.63
C GLY A 193 -13.10 5.66 11.13
N PHE A 194 -12.47 6.10 12.20
CA PHE A 194 -12.67 7.42 12.77
C PHE A 194 -11.34 7.95 13.34
N GLY A 195 -11.26 9.25 13.48
CA GLY A 195 -10.14 9.90 14.13
C GLY A 195 -10.59 11.15 14.85
N VAL A 196 -9.84 11.55 15.87
CA VAL A 196 -10.01 12.81 16.58
C VAL A 196 -8.69 13.58 16.58
N THR A 197 -8.78 14.89 16.44
CA THR A 197 -7.65 15.84 16.50
C THR A 197 -7.86 16.76 17.69
N PRO A 198 -7.52 16.29 18.93
CA PRO A 198 -7.81 17.03 20.14
C PRO A 198 -7.01 18.33 20.25
N MET A 199 -5.88 18.41 19.55
CA MET A 199 -5.06 19.61 19.45
C MET A 199 -4.33 19.61 18.11
N VAL A 200 -3.90 20.80 17.67
CA VAL A 200 -3.15 20.94 16.42
C VAL A 200 -1.90 20.07 16.43
N GLY A 201 -1.76 19.26 15.38
CA GLY A 201 -0.64 18.35 15.21
C GLY A 201 -0.81 16.98 15.88
N LEU A 202 -1.85 16.73 16.66
CA LEU A 202 -2.12 15.41 17.29
C LEU A 202 -3.42 14.82 16.74
N ARG A 203 -3.33 13.64 16.11
CA ARG A 203 -4.48 12.83 15.71
C ARG A 203 -4.38 11.44 16.31
N ILE A 204 -5.51 10.93 16.80
CA ILE A 204 -5.68 9.56 17.29
C ILE A 204 -6.89 8.97 16.58
N GLY A 205 -6.73 7.79 16.01
CA GLY A 205 -7.79 7.13 15.26
C GLY A 205 -7.93 5.66 15.56
N GLY A 206 -9.02 5.10 15.06
CA GLY A 206 -9.29 3.67 15.08
C GLY A 206 -10.08 3.24 13.86
N SER A 207 -9.96 1.96 13.51
CA SER A 207 -10.70 1.39 12.39
C SER A 207 -11.05 -0.07 12.66
N PHE A 208 -12.12 -0.53 11.99
CA PHE A 208 -12.63 -1.89 12.17
C PHE A 208 -13.24 -2.40 10.86
N THR A 209 -13.06 -3.70 10.59
CA THR A 209 -13.72 -4.41 9.51
C THR A 209 -14.03 -5.84 9.91
N VAL A 210 -15.09 -6.40 9.34
CA VAL A 210 -15.49 -7.78 9.53
C VAL A 210 -16.10 -8.33 8.25
N GLY A 211 -15.89 -9.61 7.99
CA GLY A 211 -16.54 -10.35 6.90
C GLY A 211 -15.64 -11.41 6.29
N PRO A 212 -16.16 -12.12 5.28
CA PRO A 212 -15.47 -13.21 4.64
C PRO A 212 -14.11 -12.79 4.08
N TYR A 213 -13.11 -13.65 4.23
CA TYR A 213 -11.76 -13.43 3.68
C TYR A 213 -11.31 -14.52 2.72
N LEU A 214 -12.01 -15.63 2.67
CA LEU A 214 -11.86 -16.65 1.65
C LEU A 214 -12.69 -16.28 0.40
N ASN A 215 -12.56 -17.01 -0.68
CA ASN A 215 -13.32 -16.82 -1.92
C ASN A 215 -13.88 -18.13 -2.45
N SER A 216 -14.77 -18.08 -3.42
CA SER A 216 -15.46 -19.23 -3.98
C SER A 216 -14.53 -20.28 -4.61
N SER A 217 -13.29 -19.95 -4.97
CA SER A 217 -12.33 -20.94 -5.47
C SER A 217 -11.93 -21.95 -4.40
N MET A 218 -12.24 -21.67 -3.13
CA MET A 218 -11.96 -22.53 -1.99
C MET A 218 -13.06 -23.57 -1.73
N ASP A 219 -14.27 -23.39 -2.28
CA ASP A 219 -15.42 -24.26 -1.99
C ASP A 219 -15.16 -25.75 -2.27
N SER A 220 -14.32 -26.07 -3.26
CA SER A 220 -13.98 -27.46 -3.59
C SER A 220 -13.20 -28.20 -2.49
N ILE A 221 -12.71 -27.50 -1.48
CA ILE A 221 -11.90 -28.04 -0.38
C ILE A 221 -12.48 -27.75 0.99
N LEU A 222 -13.50 -26.93 1.04
CA LEU A 222 -14.24 -26.66 2.27
C LEU A 222 -15.22 -27.82 2.56
N PRO A 223 -15.59 -28.04 3.84
CA PRO A 223 -16.68 -28.93 4.17
C PRO A 223 -17.96 -28.50 3.45
N THR A 224 -18.70 -29.44 2.89
CA THR A 224 -19.94 -29.16 2.14
C THR A 224 -20.98 -28.39 2.96
N SER A 225 -20.91 -28.48 4.28
CA SER A 225 -21.79 -27.77 5.22
C SER A 225 -21.36 -26.34 5.54
N SER A 226 -20.19 -25.89 5.08
CA SER A 226 -19.62 -24.60 5.47
C SER A 226 -18.99 -23.92 4.25
N PRO A 227 -19.76 -23.15 3.50
CA PRO A 227 -19.27 -22.42 2.34
C PRO A 227 -18.20 -21.38 2.74
N TRP A 228 -17.42 -20.89 1.78
CA TRP A 228 -16.36 -19.93 2.01
C TRP A 228 -16.84 -18.65 2.74
N THR A 229 -18.13 -18.34 2.64
CA THR A 229 -18.75 -17.17 3.27
C THR A 229 -18.88 -17.27 4.78
N ASP A 230 -18.72 -18.44 5.35
CA ASP A 230 -18.84 -18.70 6.79
C ASP A 230 -17.53 -18.42 7.55
N TYR A 231 -16.44 -18.14 6.83
CA TYR A 231 -15.13 -17.90 7.42
C TYR A 231 -14.80 -16.42 7.45
N ASP A 232 -15.04 -15.81 8.59
CA ASP A 232 -14.84 -14.38 8.80
C ASP A 232 -13.41 -14.03 9.24
N GLN A 233 -12.97 -12.89 8.76
CA GLN A 233 -11.87 -12.11 9.31
C GLN A 233 -12.45 -10.91 10.06
N ARG A 234 -11.93 -10.64 11.25
CA ARG A 234 -12.22 -9.42 12.02
C ARG A 234 -10.93 -8.70 12.29
N VAL A 235 -10.84 -7.42 11.91
CA VAL A 235 -9.65 -6.60 12.15
C VAL A 235 -10.04 -5.34 12.87
N ALA A 236 -9.36 -5.09 13.98
CA ALA A 236 -9.42 -3.82 14.71
C ALA A 236 -8.04 -3.18 14.67
N ALA A 237 -7.97 -1.91 14.31
CA ALA A 237 -6.74 -1.16 14.24
C ALA A 237 -6.85 0.19 14.96
N MET A 238 -5.71 0.67 15.45
CA MET A 238 -5.54 1.99 16.03
C MET A 238 -4.42 2.70 15.29
N ASP A 239 -4.54 4.01 15.15
CA ASP A 239 -3.54 4.86 14.53
C ASP A 239 -3.32 6.13 15.36
N PHE A 240 -2.08 6.61 15.30
CA PHE A 240 -1.62 7.80 16.01
C PHE A 240 -0.71 8.61 15.08
N SER A 241 -0.89 9.92 15.05
CA SER A 241 0.05 10.83 14.40
C SER A 241 0.23 12.08 15.23
N PHE A 242 1.49 12.51 15.34
CA PHE A 242 1.84 13.73 16.04
C PHE A 242 2.89 14.50 15.23
N SER A 243 2.66 15.81 15.07
CA SER A 243 3.57 16.72 14.39
C SER A 243 3.67 18.02 15.16
N ARG A 244 4.87 18.36 15.65
CA ARG A 244 5.12 19.62 16.33
C ARG A 244 6.53 20.11 16.06
N GLY A 245 6.63 21.31 15.51
CA GLY A 245 7.93 21.89 15.14
C GLY A 245 8.62 21.03 14.07
N TYR A 246 9.75 20.47 14.41
CA TYR A 246 10.58 19.64 13.52
C TYR A 246 10.37 18.14 13.68
N LEU A 247 9.54 17.72 14.64
CA LEU A 247 9.27 16.33 14.96
C LEU A 247 7.93 15.90 14.33
N GLU A 248 7.96 14.80 13.61
CA GLU A 248 6.80 14.07 13.11
C GLU A 248 6.87 12.63 13.61
N THR A 249 5.78 12.09 14.18
CA THR A 249 5.70 10.70 14.62
C THR A 249 4.41 10.07 14.13
N HIS A 250 4.50 8.80 13.75
CA HIS A 250 3.36 7.99 13.37
C HIS A 250 3.46 6.62 14.03
N ALA A 251 2.33 6.09 14.45
CA ALA A 251 2.26 4.73 14.95
C ALA A 251 0.92 4.11 14.52
N GLU A 252 0.95 2.85 14.17
CA GLU A 252 -0.27 2.08 13.89
C GLU A 252 -0.13 0.69 14.47
N GLY A 253 -1.27 0.13 14.89
CA GLY A 253 -1.35 -1.24 15.35
C GLY A 253 -2.66 -1.86 14.93
N ALA A 254 -2.63 -3.13 14.51
CA ALA A 254 -3.81 -3.89 14.14
C ALA A 254 -3.80 -5.28 14.76
N ARG A 255 -4.98 -5.74 15.18
CA ARG A 255 -5.23 -7.11 15.61
C ARG A 255 -6.23 -7.74 14.66
N GLY A 256 -5.83 -8.85 14.04
CA GLY A 256 -6.66 -9.65 13.16
C GLY A 256 -7.05 -10.98 13.82
N THR A 257 -8.32 -11.39 13.67
CA THR A 257 -8.82 -12.71 14.05
C THR A 257 -9.41 -13.38 12.83
N TYR A 258 -9.06 -14.66 12.60
CA TYR A 258 -9.40 -15.41 11.40
C TYR A 258 -10.06 -16.72 11.77
N GLU A 259 -11.24 -16.98 11.24
CA GLU A 259 -11.90 -18.28 11.29
C GLU A 259 -11.29 -19.20 10.24
N VAL A 260 -10.75 -20.34 10.67
CA VAL A 260 -10.00 -21.24 9.80
C VAL A 260 -10.76 -22.55 9.63
N PRO A 261 -10.95 -23.04 8.39
CA PRO A 261 -11.61 -24.31 8.13
C PRO A 261 -11.00 -25.46 8.94
N GLY A 262 -11.86 -26.27 9.56
CA GLY A 262 -11.45 -27.41 10.38
C GLY A 262 -10.90 -27.07 11.76
N ARG A 263 -11.02 -25.82 12.21
CA ARG A 263 -10.65 -25.40 13.58
C ARG A 263 -11.85 -24.81 14.31
N ALA A 264 -12.05 -25.27 15.55
CA ALA A 264 -13.13 -24.75 16.42
C ALA A 264 -12.81 -23.34 16.95
N THR A 265 -11.54 -22.98 17.07
CA THR A 265 -11.12 -21.68 17.61
C THR A 265 -10.44 -20.84 16.54
N PRO A 266 -10.85 -19.57 16.37
CA PRO A 266 -10.19 -18.65 15.48
C PRO A 266 -8.71 -18.44 15.87
N ILE A 267 -7.89 -18.07 14.89
CA ILE A 267 -6.50 -17.70 15.13
C ILE A 267 -6.37 -16.18 15.14
N THR A 268 -5.45 -15.67 15.93
CA THR A 268 -5.24 -14.24 16.12
C THR A 268 -3.81 -13.85 15.75
N GLY A 269 -3.68 -12.74 15.05
CA GLY A 269 -2.40 -12.09 14.78
C GLY A 269 -2.45 -10.62 15.18
N PHE A 270 -1.29 -10.01 15.21
CA PHE A 270 -1.15 -8.56 15.38
C PHE A 270 0.05 -8.03 14.59
N THR A 271 -0.05 -6.77 14.21
CA THR A 271 1.05 -5.98 13.69
C THR A 271 1.04 -4.62 14.35
N TYR A 272 2.20 -4.03 14.53
CA TYR A 272 2.31 -2.64 14.92
C TYR A 272 3.64 -2.06 14.49
N TYR A 273 3.65 -0.77 14.20
CA TYR A 273 4.89 -0.01 13.99
C TYR A 273 4.82 1.35 14.68
N GLY A 274 5.99 1.89 14.96
CA GLY A 274 6.21 3.27 15.38
C GLY A 274 7.31 3.88 14.55
N GLU A 275 7.08 5.07 14.03
CA GLU A 275 7.98 5.83 13.15
C GLU A 275 8.14 7.25 13.69
N ALA A 276 9.37 7.75 13.64
CA ALA A 276 9.67 9.14 13.97
C ALA A 276 10.58 9.73 12.89
N LYS A 277 10.32 10.99 12.54
CA LYS A 277 11.14 11.81 11.65
C LYS A 277 11.45 13.11 12.35
N TYR A 278 12.73 13.54 12.30
CA TYR A 278 13.17 14.83 12.79
C TYR A 278 13.84 15.62 11.67
N THR A 279 13.32 16.81 11.39
CA THR A 279 13.84 17.71 10.35
C THR A 279 14.95 18.56 10.94
N LEU A 280 16.20 18.29 10.54
CA LEU A 280 17.39 19.01 11.00
C LEU A 280 17.53 20.39 10.34
N SER A 281 17.13 20.49 9.08
CA SER A 281 17.14 21.72 8.29
C SER A 281 16.14 21.58 7.12
N PRO A 282 15.83 22.62 6.35
CA PRO A 282 14.94 22.52 5.20
C PRO A 282 15.35 21.46 4.17
N ARG A 283 16.62 21.05 4.17
CA ARG A 283 17.14 20.04 3.22
C ARG A 283 17.43 18.68 3.84
N PHE A 284 17.57 18.58 5.19
CA PHE A 284 18.04 17.36 5.85
C PHE A 284 17.07 16.90 6.92
N TYR A 285 16.80 15.61 6.96
CA TYR A 285 16.09 14.97 8.06
C TYR A 285 16.70 13.60 8.39
N VAL A 286 16.40 13.12 9.58
CA VAL A 286 16.65 11.76 10.03
C VAL A 286 15.32 11.11 10.37
N ALA A 287 15.22 9.80 10.18
CA ALA A 287 14.02 9.05 10.54
C ALA A 287 14.39 7.65 11.04
N ALA A 288 13.51 7.09 11.87
CA ALA A 288 13.64 5.72 12.32
C ALA A 288 12.22 5.10 12.46
N ARG A 289 12.13 3.79 12.20
CA ARG A 289 10.93 2.98 12.40
C ARG A 289 11.31 1.66 13.03
N VAL A 290 10.44 1.19 13.91
CA VAL A 290 10.48 -0.19 14.44
C VAL A 290 9.09 -0.78 14.27
N GLU A 291 9.04 -2.01 13.79
CA GLU A 291 7.80 -2.75 13.68
C GLU A 291 7.90 -4.16 14.24
N ARG A 292 6.77 -4.73 14.59
CA ARG A 292 6.63 -6.14 14.91
C ARG A 292 5.40 -6.72 14.28
N ASN A 293 5.60 -7.87 13.66
CA ASN A 293 4.56 -8.64 13.03
C ASN A 293 4.49 -10.04 13.66
N ARG A 294 3.31 -10.42 14.15
CA ARG A 294 3.01 -11.75 14.62
C ARG A 294 1.71 -12.20 14.02
N TYR A 295 1.82 -12.88 12.88
CA TYR A 295 0.66 -13.31 12.13
C TYR A 295 0.59 -14.82 11.97
N PRO A 296 -0.60 -15.40 12.12
CA PRO A 296 -0.83 -16.75 11.66
C PRO A 296 -0.79 -16.76 10.13
N PHE A 297 0.06 -17.59 9.61
CA PHE A 297 0.11 -17.89 8.19
C PHE A 297 -0.81 -19.06 7.89
N ILE A 298 -1.85 -18.86 7.09
CA ILE A 298 -2.78 -19.90 6.69
C ILE A 298 -2.37 -20.37 5.30
N ARG A 299 -1.89 -21.60 5.24
CA ARG A 299 -1.54 -22.25 3.98
C ARG A 299 -2.53 -23.37 3.68
N ARG A 300 -3.04 -23.40 2.46
CA ARG A 300 -3.73 -24.56 1.93
C ARG A 300 -2.69 -25.57 1.44
N THR A 301 -2.81 -26.81 1.90
CA THR A 301 -2.26 -28.00 1.23
C THR A 301 -3.37 -28.63 0.39
N THR A 302 -3.04 -29.65 -0.41
CA THR A 302 -4.04 -30.38 -1.21
C THR A 302 -5.15 -31.03 -0.37
N THR A 303 -4.92 -31.25 0.93
CA THR A 303 -5.81 -32.04 1.79
C THR A 303 -6.16 -31.37 3.12
N ALA A 304 -5.48 -30.28 3.50
CA ALA A 304 -5.69 -29.67 4.82
C ALA A 304 -5.32 -28.19 4.85
N TRP A 305 -5.95 -27.46 5.77
CA TRP A 305 -5.56 -26.13 6.15
C TRP A 305 -4.51 -26.19 7.24
N VAL A 306 -3.36 -25.56 7.01
CA VAL A 306 -2.26 -25.51 7.96
C VAL A 306 -2.13 -24.06 8.43
N SER A 307 -2.26 -23.86 9.74
CA SER A 307 -1.91 -22.59 10.37
C SER A 307 -0.46 -22.63 10.86
N ARG A 308 0.32 -21.66 10.45
CA ARG A 308 1.66 -21.39 10.96
C ARG A 308 1.73 -19.98 11.50
N LEU A 309 2.56 -19.76 12.47
CA LEU A 309 2.80 -18.43 13.02
C LEU A 309 4.07 -17.87 12.39
N THR A 310 4.02 -16.64 11.95
CA THR A 310 5.19 -15.82 11.63
C THR A 310 5.35 -14.79 12.74
N ASP A 311 6.54 -14.66 13.31
CA ASP A 311 6.84 -13.68 14.35
C ASP A 311 8.21 -13.06 14.09
N PHE A 312 8.24 -11.78 13.78
CA PHE A 312 9.47 -11.04 13.54
C PHE A 312 9.37 -9.59 14.01
N VAL A 313 10.53 -9.00 14.24
CA VAL A 313 10.73 -7.57 14.43
C VAL A 313 11.69 -7.10 13.37
N ASP A 314 11.43 -5.94 12.81
CA ASP A 314 12.39 -5.21 12.01
C ASP A 314 12.50 -3.76 12.46
N GLY A 315 13.59 -3.15 12.07
CA GLY A 315 13.88 -1.76 12.33
C GLY A 315 14.59 -1.14 11.13
N GLU A 316 14.26 0.09 10.85
CA GLU A 316 14.88 0.91 9.82
C GLU A 316 15.28 2.25 10.40
N ALA A 317 16.50 2.70 10.11
CA ALA A 317 16.96 4.05 10.40
C ALA A 317 17.55 4.66 9.13
N GLY A 318 17.25 5.92 8.88
CA GLY A 318 17.65 6.55 7.63
C GLY A 318 17.82 8.06 7.72
N ILE A 319 18.39 8.58 6.66
CA ILE A 319 18.55 10.02 6.41
C ILE A 319 17.94 10.36 5.06
N GLY A 320 17.39 11.57 4.96
CA GLY A 320 16.91 12.12 3.69
C GLY A 320 17.51 13.49 3.40
N VAL A 321 17.85 13.67 2.14
CA VAL A 321 18.44 14.90 1.62
C VAL A 321 17.60 15.42 0.47
N ARG A 322 16.97 16.56 0.64
CA ARG A 322 16.20 17.23 -0.41
C ARG A 322 17.18 18.01 -1.32
N LEU A 323 17.48 17.43 -2.47
CA LEU A 323 18.39 18.02 -3.46
C LEU A 323 17.75 19.23 -4.15
N THR A 324 16.46 19.07 -4.53
CA THR A 324 15.61 20.14 -5.07
C THR A 324 14.23 20.06 -4.42
N THR A 325 13.30 20.93 -4.81
CA THR A 325 11.89 20.86 -4.36
C THR A 325 11.24 19.53 -4.75
N ASN A 326 11.68 18.90 -5.83
CA ASN A 326 11.07 17.72 -6.42
C ASN A 326 11.99 16.48 -6.37
N THR A 327 13.22 16.61 -5.87
CA THR A 327 14.21 15.53 -5.84
C THR A 327 14.63 15.25 -4.41
N LEU A 328 14.45 13.99 -3.99
CA LEU A 328 14.79 13.51 -2.65
C LEU A 328 15.75 12.32 -2.78
N LEU A 329 16.89 12.39 -2.08
CA LEU A 329 17.81 11.27 -1.90
C LEU A 329 17.65 10.74 -0.49
N LYS A 330 17.50 9.42 -0.34
CA LYS A 330 17.42 8.74 0.95
C LYS A 330 18.47 7.65 1.05
N GLY A 331 18.97 7.44 2.28
CA GLY A 331 19.77 6.30 2.64
C GLY A 331 19.23 5.67 3.91
N SER A 332 19.08 4.35 3.93
CA SER A 332 18.55 3.61 5.06
C SER A 332 19.42 2.41 5.41
N TYR A 333 19.46 2.09 6.70
CA TYR A 333 19.93 0.83 7.25
C TYR A 333 18.74 0.09 7.85
N LEU A 334 18.54 -1.15 7.45
CA LEU A 334 17.46 -2.03 7.90
C LEU A 334 18.07 -3.22 8.62
N ALA A 335 17.39 -3.70 9.67
CA ALA A 335 17.74 -4.91 10.39
C ALA A 335 16.47 -5.67 10.78
N ASP A 336 16.45 -6.99 10.56
CA ASP A 336 15.36 -7.87 10.89
C ASP A 336 15.79 -8.98 11.86
N ARG A 337 14.83 -9.44 12.67
CA ARG A 337 14.99 -10.60 13.53
C ARG A 337 13.71 -11.43 13.56
N TRP A 338 13.85 -12.70 13.27
CA TRP A 338 12.77 -13.66 13.20
C TRP A 338 12.83 -14.64 14.38
N TRP A 339 11.76 -14.73 15.17
CA TRP A 339 11.61 -15.76 16.19
C TRP A 339 10.90 -17.00 15.66
N VAL A 340 9.95 -16.79 14.77
CA VAL A 340 9.27 -17.86 14.05
C VAL A 340 9.25 -17.49 12.58
N ALA A 341 10.01 -18.25 11.82
CA ALA A 341 10.10 -18.08 10.39
C ALA A 341 8.96 -18.76 9.66
N PRO A 342 8.47 -18.17 8.55
CA PRO A 342 7.67 -18.93 7.61
C PRO A 342 8.52 -20.08 7.08
N THR A 343 8.00 -21.31 7.08
CA THR A 343 8.67 -22.46 6.48
C THR A 343 8.53 -22.42 4.95
N ALA A 344 8.84 -21.29 4.35
CA ALA A 344 8.92 -21.16 2.91
C ALA A 344 10.29 -21.61 2.42
N ALA A 345 10.34 -22.27 1.27
CA ALA A 345 11.61 -22.50 0.59
C ALA A 345 12.26 -21.13 0.31
N GLY A 346 13.49 -20.94 0.82
CA GLY A 346 14.22 -19.68 0.67
C GLY A 346 14.42 -18.86 1.94
N PHE A 347 13.81 -19.25 3.08
CA PHE A 347 14.13 -18.64 4.36
C PHE A 347 15.57 -18.96 4.78
N ARG A 348 16.37 -17.93 5.11
CA ARG A 348 17.83 -18.09 5.21
C ARG A 348 18.39 -18.01 6.61
N GLY A 349 17.77 -17.27 7.50
CA GLY A 349 18.32 -17.06 8.84
C GLY A 349 17.32 -16.38 9.76
N GLN A 350 17.67 -16.36 11.05
CA GLN A 350 16.83 -15.72 12.07
C GLN A 350 17.03 -14.22 12.17
N GLY A 351 17.87 -13.63 11.32
CA GLY A 351 18.08 -12.20 11.29
C GLY A 351 19.06 -11.80 10.19
N GLY A 352 18.95 -10.58 9.76
CA GLY A 352 19.77 -9.98 8.73
C GLY A 352 19.77 -8.47 8.78
N HIS A 353 20.50 -7.89 7.83
CA HIS A 353 20.53 -6.45 7.65
C HIS A 353 20.69 -6.08 6.18
N ALA A 354 20.25 -4.89 5.85
CA ALA A 354 20.36 -4.29 4.52
C ALA A 354 20.77 -2.84 4.61
N ILE A 355 21.44 -2.38 3.57
CA ILE A 355 21.64 -0.94 3.30
C ILE A 355 20.92 -0.65 2.00
N ALA A 356 20.18 0.46 1.98
CA ALA A 356 19.44 0.92 0.81
C ALA A 356 19.74 2.39 0.51
N LEU A 357 19.74 2.70 -0.78
CA LEU A 357 19.76 4.07 -1.31
C LEU A 357 18.58 4.23 -2.27
N GLN A 358 17.87 5.36 -2.18
CA GLN A 358 16.74 5.67 -3.07
C GLN A 358 16.85 7.12 -3.54
N LEU A 359 16.77 7.33 -4.84
CA LEU A 359 16.55 8.62 -5.47
C LEU A 359 15.11 8.70 -5.96
N SER A 360 14.36 9.69 -5.45
CA SER A 360 12.97 9.95 -5.82
C SER A 360 12.86 11.27 -6.55
N GLN A 361 12.22 11.27 -7.71
CA GLN A 361 11.96 12.46 -8.53
C GLN A 361 10.46 12.61 -8.76
N ALA A 362 9.84 13.62 -8.13
CA ALA A 362 8.47 14.00 -8.44
C ALA A 362 8.41 14.87 -9.69
N PHE A 363 7.36 14.73 -10.47
CA PHE A 363 7.12 15.53 -11.67
C PHE A 363 5.63 15.85 -11.86
N ASP A 364 5.37 17.01 -12.42
CA ASP A 364 4.06 17.47 -12.86
C ASP A 364 4.09 17.56 -14.37
N VAL A 365 3.39 16.66 -15.04
CA VAL A 365 3.39 16.59 -16.52
C VAL A 365 2.75 17.83 -17.13
N MET A 366 1.68 18.34 -16.55
CA MET A 366 1.00 19.53 -17.07
C MET A 366 1.89 20.78 -16.94
N GLY A 367 2.55 20.95 -15.80
CA GLY A 367 3.51 22.02 -15.60
C GLY A 367 4.76 21.91 -16.50
N LEU A 368 5.17 20.70 -16.89
CA LEU A 368 6.24 20.50 -17.87
C LEU A 368 5.80 20.86 -19.29
N LEU A 369 4.59 20.49 -19.67
CA LEU A 369 4.03 20.82 -21.00
C LEU A 369 3.83 22.33 -21.16
N GLU A 370 3.32 23.02 -20.14
CA GLU A 370 3.13 24.49 -20.15
C GLU A 370 4.45 25.26 -20.27
N ARG A 371 5.55 24.70 -19.76
CA ARG A 371 6.90 25.30 -19.87
C ARG A 371 7.56 25.06 -21.20
N ASN A 372 7.08 24.10 -21.99
CA ASN A 372 7.69 23.78 -23.27
C ASN A 372 7.21 24.79 -24.34
N PRO A 373 8.13 25.56 -24.97
CA PRO A 373 7.75 26.56 -25.98
C PRO A 373 7.06 26.02 -27.23
N LEU A 374 7.10 24.69 -27.45
CA LEU A 374 6.40 24.03 -28.57
C LEU A 374 4.88 23.91 -28.33
N TYR A 375 4.40 24.16 -27.13
CA TYR A 375 3.00 24.06 -26.74
C TYR A 375 2.40 25.44 -26.34
N ARG A 376 3.16 26.51 -26.51
CA ARG A 376 2.70 27.92 -26.46
C ARG A 376 2.39 28.40 -27.89
#